data_de60743a12a8f0415d8195a5952e2c04
#
_entry.id   de60743a12a8f0415d8195a5952e2c04
#
_cell.length_a   1.000
_cell.length_b   1.000
_cell.length_c   1.000
_cell.angle_alpha   90.00
_cell.angle_beta   90.00
_cell.angle_gamma   90.00
#
_symmetry.space_group_name_H-M   'P 1'
#
loop_
_entity.id
_entity.type
_entity.pdbx_description
1 polymer ?
#
loop_
_entity_poly.entity_id
_entity_poly.type
_entity_poly.pdbx_seq_one_letter_code
_entity_poly.pdbx_strand_id
1 'polypeptide(L)'
;MTRFGRSTTISWLFFGVLVLAGTSRAQTRPPVAEQLAKTYGLDSYGQIEAVRYTFNLDLPALKVNLSRTWTWEPKTGQVTYETKDKDGKPVKVTYNRSQLNSAPANVKDEIEPAFVNDNYWFIFPFHAYWDTSANVTVKDKQKLPIGQGTAKLVSVKYPMEVGGYTPGDTWDLYVGKDGRIVQFVYHRGGPKKPSNVTTTWAGYKKGGPLLVSTDHRGTADGKPLHIFLSDVAVKLTGSDTWMDAQ
;
A
#
# COMPACT_ATOMS: atom_id res chain seq x y z
N MET A 1 74.36 9.24 50.04
CA MET A 1 73.00 9.63 50.04
C MET A 1 72.46 9.34 48.64
N THR A 2 71.85 8.18 48.44
CA THR A 2 71.36 7.64 47.17
C THR A 2 69.87 7.63 47.18
N ARG A 3 69.22 8.39 46.25
CA ARG A 3 67.76 8.42 46.04
C ARG A 3 67.38 7.44 44.93
N PHE A 4 66.60 6.43 45.28
CA PHE A 4 65.95 5.52 44.36
C PHE A 4 64.78 6.18 43.66
N GLY A 5 64.81 6.18 42.34
CA GLY A 5 63.64 6.57 41.49
C GLY A 5 62.73 5.37 41.24
N ARG A 6 61.47 5.48 41.57
CA ARG A 6 60.40 4.51 41.24
C ARG A 6 59.91 4.75 39.82
N SER A 7 60.14 3.76 38.97
CA SER A 7 59.53 3.71 37.62
C SER A 7 58.09 3.19 37.72
N THR A 8 57.10 3.99 37.29
CA THR A 8 55.69 3.60 37.23
C THR A 8 55.39 3.17 35.82
N THR A 9 55.19 1.89 35.62
CA THR A 9 54.77 1.31 34.34
C THR A 9 53.26 1.44 34.20
N ILE A 10 52.80 2.28 33.24
CA ILE A 10 51.38 2.43 32.90
C ILE A 10 51.05 1.36 31.86
N SER A 11 50.28 0.35 32.26
CA SER A 11 49.70 -0.65 31.35
C SER A 11 48.48 -0.09 30.67
N TRP A 12 48.53 0.08 29.37
CA TRP A 12 47.37 0.41 28.53
C TRP A 12 46.58 -0.86 28.23
N LEU A 13 45.45 -1.05 28.88
CA LEU A 13 44.46 -2.04 28.52
C LEU A 13 43.69 -1.54 27.29
N PHE A 14 43.99 -2.12 26.12
CA PHE A 14 43.16 -1.96 24.92
C PHE A 14 41.85 -2.76 25.11
N PHE A 15 40.75 -2.05 25.37
CA PHE A 15 39.42 -2.63 25.28
C PHE A 15 39.03 -2.66 23.81
N GLY A 16 39.17 -3.83 23.19
CA GLY A 16 38.67 -4.09 21.84
C GLY A 16 37.12 -4.07 21.85
N VAL A 17 36.51 -3.00 21.35
CA VAL A 17 35.07 -2.97 21.05
C VAL A 17 34.81 -3.83 19.83
N LEU A 18 34.29 -5.05 20.05
CA LEU A 18 33.81 -5.93 19.00
C LEU A 18 32.51 -5.34 18.44
N VAL A 19 32.59 -4.57 17.36
CA VAL A 19 31.41 -4.12 16.60
C VAL A 19 30.86 -5.35 15.88
N LEU A 20 29.87 -5.99 16.47
CA LEU A 20 29.02 -6.96 15.78
C LEU A 20 28.24 -6.20 14.69
N ALA A 21 28.79 -6.17 13.47
CA ALA A 21 28.06 -5.76 12.28
C ALA A 21 26.93 -6.79 12.08
N GLY A 22 25.77 -6.49 12.62
CA GLY A 22 24.55 -7.23 12.34
C GLY A 22 24.29 -7.13 10.84
N THR A 23 24.55 -8.19 10.09
CA THR A 23 24.12 -8.31 8.71
C THR A 23 22.58 -8.33 8.72
N SER A 24 21.97 -7.17 8.49
CA SER A 24 20.56 -7.09 8.17
C SER A 24 20.33 -7.91 6.90
N ARG A 25 19.93 -9.16 7.07
CA ARG A 25 19.47 -9.97 5.93
C ARG A 25 18.25 -9.23 5.38
N ALA A 26 18.41 -8.65 4.20
CA ALA A 26 17.26 -8.22 3.42
C ALA A 26 16.32 -9.43 3.34
N GLN A 27 15.12 -9.29 3.90
CA GLN A 27 14.13 -10.37 3.91
C GLN A 27 13.76 -10.65 2.46
N THR A 28 14.22 -11.79 1.94
CA THR A 28 13.89 -12.22 0.57
C THR A 28 12.38 -12.36 0.48
N ARG A 29 11.77 -11.55 -0.39
CA ARG A 29 10.34 -11.61 -0.64
C ARG A 29 9.95 -13.00 -1.11
N PRO A 30 8.85 -13.60 -0.60
CA PRO A 30 8.35 -14.83 -1.17
C PRO A 30 8.05 -14.63 -2.67
N PRO A 31 8.41 -15.60 -3.53
CA PRO A 31 8.17 -15.50 -4.98
C PRO A 31 6.70 -15.21 -5.34
N VAL A 32 5.77 -15.57 -4.47
CA VAL A 32 4.35 -15.31 -4.64
C VAL A 32 4.01 -13.81 -4.70
N ALA A 33 4.72 -12.97 -3.96
CA ALA A 33 4.47 -11.51 -3.98
C ALA A 33 4.86 -10.92 -5.35
N GLU A 34 5.99 -11.34 -5.90
CA GLU A 34 6.41 -10.94 -7.24
C GLU A 34 5.47 -11.50 -8.31
N GLN A 35 5.12 -12.78 -8.23
CA GLN A 35 4.19 -13.41 -9.16
C GLN A 35 2.81 -12.73 -9.15
N LEU A 36 2.32 -12.37 -7.96
CA LEU A 36 1.09 -11.60 -7.81
C LEU A 36 1.21 -10.26 -8.54
N ALA A 37 2.23 -9.46 -8.23
CA ALA A 37 2.44 -8.17 -8.88
C ALA A 37 2.58 -8.28 -10.41
N LYS A 38 3.24 -9.33 -10.92
CA LYS A 38 3.35 -9.62 -12.37
C LYS A 38 1.99 -9.90 -13.00
N THR A 39 1.10 -10.60 -12.30
CA THR A 39 -0.28 -10.82 -12.78
C THR A 39 -1.01 -9.50 -13.04
N TYR A 40 -0.67 -8.45 -12.28
CA TYR A 40 -1.28 -7.12 -12.38
C TYR A 40 -0.51 -6.13 -13.26
N GLY A 41 0.62 -6.55 -13.86
CA GLY A 41 1.35 -5.75 -14.86
C GLY A 41 2.69 -5.18 -14.39
N LEU A 42 3.33 -5.77 -13.36
CA LEU A 42 4.61 -5.31 -12.82
C LEU A 42 5.69 -5.14 -13.90
N ASP A 43 5.80 -6.10 -14.82
CA ASP A 43 6.86 -6.11 -15.84
C ASP A 43 6.78 -4.89 -16.80
N SER A 44 5.60 -4.29 -16.93
CA SER A 44 5.36 -3.13 -17.77
C SER A 44 5.11 -1.84 -16.97
N TYR A 45 5.13 -1.91 -15.64
CA TYR A 45 4.82 -0.77 -14.79
C TYR A 45 5.74 0.43 -15.03
N GLY A 46 7.01 0.18 -15.34
CA GLY A 46 7.98 1.23 -15.67
C GLY A 46 7.63 2.07 -16.92
N GLN A 47 6.70 1.61 -17.77
CA GLN A 47 6.19 2.34 -18.92
C GLN A 47 5.09 3.36 -18.56
N ILE A 48 4.56 3.30 -17.35
CA ILE A 48 3.47 4.17 -16.91
C ILE A 48 4.01 5.56 -16.61
N GLU A 49 3.42 6.57 -17.25
CA GLU A 49 3.66 7.98 -16.97
C GLU A 49 2.69 8.46 -15.87
N ALA A 50 1.40 8.19 -16.08
CA ALA A 50 0.37 8.58 -15.12
C ALA A 50 -0.78 7.58 -15.08
N VAL A 51 -1.47 7.53 -13.95
CA VAL A 51 -2.74 6.84 -13.78
C VAL A 51 -3.80 7.82 -13.27
N ARG A 52 -5.04 7.63 -13.70
CA ARG A 52 -6.21 8.36 -13.19
C ARG A 52 -7.27 7.36 -12.77
N TYR A 53 -7.90 7.60 -11.65
CA TYR A 53 -9.04 6.81 -11.18
C TYR A 53 -9.90 7.62 -10.21
N THR A 54 -11.17 7.28 -10.13
CA THR A 54 -12.09 7.80 -9.12
C THR A 54 -12.36 6.70 -8.10
N PHE A 55 -11.96 6.91 -6.86
CA PHE A 55 -12.29 6.05 -5.73
C PHE A 55 -13.65 6.46 -5.17
N ASN A 56 -14.55 5.49 -5.09
CA ASN A 56 -15.89 5.67 -4.55
C ASN A 56 -16.09 4.76 -3.34
N LEU A 57 -16.68 5.28 -2.29
CA LEU A 57 -17.07 4.53 -1.09
C LEU A 57 -18.52 4.78 -0.76
N ASP A 58 -19.29 3.71 -0.65
CA ASP A 58 -20.65 3.72 -0.13
C ASP A 58 -20.71 2.86 1.14
N LEU A 59 -21.07 3.47 2.26
CA LEU A 59 -21.24 2.84 3.56
C LEU A 59 -22.56 3.31 4.19
N PRO A 60 -23.70 2.73 3.76
CA PRO A 60 -25.06 3.23 4.06
C PRO A 60 -25.35 3.30 5.56
N ALA A 61 -24.85 2.34 6.33
CA ALA A 61 -25.06 2.29 7.78
C ALA A 61 -24.47 3.50 8.54
N LEU A 62 -23.50 4.20 7.96
CA LEU A 62 -22.91 5.42 8.49
C LEU A 62 -23.30 6.66 7.69
N LYS A 63 -24.16 6.53 6.68
CA LYS A 63 -24.53 7.59 5.73
C LYS A 63 -23.32 8.23 5.07
N VAL A 64 -22.30 7.42 4.78
CA VAL A 64 -21.07 7.84 4.09
C VAL A 64 -21.21 7.46 2.63
N ASN A 65 -21.16 8.48 1.76
CA ASN A 65 -21.00 8.35 0.32
C ASN A 65 -19.93 9.37 -0.08
N LEU A 66 -18.82 8.91 -0.61
CA LEU A 66 -17.74 9.79 -1.03
C LEU A 66 -17.19 9.37 -2.39
N SER A 67 -16.67 10.36 -3.11
CA SER A 67 -16.02 10.18 -4.40
C SER A 67 -14.80 11.10 -4.46
N ARG A 68 -13.64 10.54 -4.81
CA ARG A 68 -12.36 11.25 -4.92
C ARG A 68 -11.68 10.83 -6.20
N THR A 69 -11.35 11.78 -7.05
CA THR A 69 -10.60 11.52 -8.28
C THR A 69 -9.13 11.84 -8.05
N TRP A 70 -8.29 10.90 -8.44
CA TRP A 70 -6.85 10.97 -8.33
C TRP A 70 -6.22 10.91 -9.72
N THR A 71 -5.26 11.78 -9.98
CA THR A 71 -4.28 11.62 -11.05
C THR A 71 -2.91 11.53 -10.39
N TRP A 72 -2.20 10.44 -10.62
CA TRP A 72 -0.91 10.17 -10.01
C TRP A 72 0.15 9.87 -11.07
N GLU A 73 1.28 10.53 -10.96
CA GLU A 73 2.48 10.31 -11.76
C GLU A 73 3.52 9.56 -10.91
N PRO A 74 3.65 8.24 -11.03
CA PRO A 74 4.53 7.46 -10.16
C PRO A 74 5.99 7.87 -10.20
N LYS A 75 6.48 8.30 -11.38
CA LYS A 75 7.89 8.66 -11.59
C LYS A 75 8.28 10.00 -10.99
N THR A 76 7.38 10.98 -11.04
CA THR A 76 7.63 12.33 -10.52
C THR A 76 7.17 12.49 -9.08
N GLY A 77 6.27 11.62 -8.63
CA GLY A 77 5.60 11.71 -7.34
C GLY A 77 4.51 12.78 -7.29
N GLN A 78 4.11 13.35 -8.44
CA GLN A 78 3.02 14.31 -8.49
C GLN A 78 1.68 13.62 -8.30
N VAL A 79 0.82 14.22 -7.47
CA VAL A 79 -0.55 13.78 -7.20
C VAL A 79 -1.48 14.95 -7.38
N THR A 80 -2.55 14.77 -8.13
CA THR A 80 -3.67 15.70 -8.23
C THR A 80 -4.91 15.06 -7.64
N TYR A 81 -5.50 15.73 -6.68
CA TYR A 81 -6.76 15.39 -6.00
C TYR A 81 -7.87 16.26 -6.53
N GLU A 82 -9.00 15.66 -6.89
CA GLU A 82 -10.21 16.36 -7.32
C GLU A 82 -11.43 15.75 -6.62
N THR A 83 -12.29 16.62 -6.11
CA THR A 83 -13.55 16.26 -5.44
C THR A 83 -14.53 17.42 -5.50
N LYS A 84 -15.67 17.28 -4.82
CA LYS A 84 -16.60 18.39 -4.54
C LYS A 84 -16.64 18.66 -3.05
N ASP A 85 -16.71 19.92 -2.67
CA ASP A 85 -16.93 20.30 -1.28
C ASP A 85 -18.41 20.05 -0.86
N LYS A 86 -18.71 20.35 0.40
CA LYS A 86 -20.08 20.21 0.95
C LYS A 86 -21.15 21.02 0.23
N ASP A 87 -20.74 22.08 -0.48
CA ASP A 87 -21.63 22.95 -1.27
C ASP A 87 -21.68 22.52 -2.74
N GLY A 88 -21.02 21.40 -3.09
CA GLY A 88 -20.98 20.86 -4.45
C GLY A 88 -19.97 21.57 -5.36
N LYS A 89 -19.16 22.50 -4.84
CA LYS A 89 -18.14 23.22 -5.63
C LYS A 89 -16.94 22.34 -5.89
N PRO A 90 -16.32 22.41 -7.08
CA PRO A 90 -15.13 21.63 -7.39
C PRO A 90 -13.95 22.07 -6.52
N VAL A 91 -13.25 21.10 -5.97
CA VAL A 91 -11.98 21.26 -5.25
C VAL A 91 -10.90 20.55 -6.05
N LYS A 92 -9.79 21.23 -6.33
CA LYS A 92 -8.62 20.66 -6.98
C LYS A 92 -7.36 21.05 -6.23
N VAL A 93 -6.55 20.06 -5.85
CA VAL A 93 -5.26 20.25 -5.16
C VAL A 93 -4.21 19.40 -5.86
N THR A 94 -3.10 20.01 -6.23
CA THR A 94 -1.93 19.30 -6.77
C THR A 94 -0.76 19.47 -5.81
N TYR A 95 -0.06 18.37 -5.51
CA TYR A 95 1.13 18.37 -4.66
C TYR A 95 2.14 17.34 -5.15
N ASN A 96 3.37 17.41 -4.65
CA ASN A 96 4.40 16.43 -4.93
C ASN A 96 4.76 15.68 -3.64
N ARG A 97 4.71 14.37 -3.67
CA ARG A 97 4.98 13.50 -2.52
C ARG A 97 6.41 13.62 -1.99
N SER A 98 7.39 13.93 -2.86
CA SER A 98 8.77 14.18 -2.43
C SER A 98 8.94 15.47 -1.62
N GLN A 99 7.95 16.39 -1.69
CA GLN A 99 7.95 17.67 -1.00
C GLN A 99 6.89 17.74 0.12
N LEU A 100 6.39 16.59 0.56
CA LEU A 100 5.29 16.50 1.52
C LEU A 100 5.59 17.24 2.84
N ASN A 101 6.85 17.23 3.31
CA ASN A 101 7.24 17.92 4.56
C ASN A 101 6.96 19.43 4.51
N SER A 102 7.06 20.06 3.34
CA SER A 102 6.80 21.49 3.12
C SER A 102 5.38 21.77 2.62
N ALA A 103 4.56 20.75 2.41
CA ALA A 103 3.19 20.90 1.93
C ALA A 103 2.29 21.55 3.02
N PRO A 104 1.17 22.20 2.62
CA PRO A 104 0.16 22.71 3.56
C PRO A 104 -0.40 21.62 4.49
N ALA A 105 -0.89 22.01 5.66
CA ALA A 105 -1.39 21.07 6.67
C ALA A 105 -2.52 20.16 6.13
N ASN A 106 -3.49 20.72 5.41
CA ASN A 106 -4.58 19.92 4.81
C ASN A 106 -4.08 18.86 3.82
N VAL A 107 -2.97 19.11 3.12
CA VAL A 107 -2.35 18.10 2.25
C VAL A 107 -1.74 16.99 3.09
N LYS A 108 -0.97 17.32 4.14
CA LYS A 108 -0.29 16.33 4.99
C LYS A 108 -1.25 15.51 5.82
N ASP A 109 -2.27 16.15 6.38
CA ASP A 109 -3.09 15.56 7.44
C ASP A 109 -4.37 14.91 6.90
N GLU A 110 -4.81 15.29 5.68
CA GLU A 110 -6.07 14.81 5.11
C GLU A 110 -5.89 14.21 3.71
N ILE A 111 -5.30 14.94 2.76
CA ILE A 111 -5.28 14.54 1.34
C ILE A 111 -4.30 13.40 1.09
N GLU A 112 -3.05 13.50 1.55
CA GLU A 112 -2.07 12.41 1.37
C GLU A 112 -2.48 11.11 2.08
N PRO A 113 -2.97 11.10 3.33
CA PRO A 113 -3.50 9.89 3.95
C PRO A 113 -4.68 9.28 3.18
N ALA A 114 -5.56 10.12 2.60
CA ALA A 114 -6.65 9.66 1.76
C ALA A 114 -6.13 9.06 0.44
N PHE A 115 -5.14 9.71 -0.21
CA PHE A 115 -4.49 9.16 -1.40
C PHE A 115 -3.88 7.79 -1.12
N VAL A 116 -3.13 7.64 -0.04
CA VAL A 116 -2.50 6.36 0.32
C VAL A 116 -3.56 5.28 0.54
N ASN A 117 -4.63 5.58 1.29
CA ASN A 117 -5.73 4.64 1.49
C ASN A 117 -6.35 4.19 0.16
N ASP A 118 -6.69 5.13 -0.72
CA ASP A 118 -7.36 4.84 -1.98
C ASP A 118 -6.44 4.11 -2.97
N ASN A 119 -5.15 4.43 -2.93
CA ASN A 119 -4.12 3.79 -3.74
C ASN A 119 -3.92 2.31 -3.34
N TYR A 120 -4.06 1.96 -2.06
CA TYR A 120 -4.04 0.57 -1.60
C TYR A 120 -5.20 -0.25 -2.19
N TRP A 121 -6.37 0.34 -2.36
CA TRP A 121 -7.49 -0.30 -3.05
C TRP A 121 -7.27 -0.41 -4.56
N PHE A 122 -6.50 0.49 -5.13
CA PHE A 122 -6.22 0.51 -6.56
C PHE A 122 -5.14 -0.50 -6.98
N ILE A 123 -3.99 -0.51 -6.27
CA ILE A 123 -2.80 -1.27 -6.70
C ILE A 123 -2.16 -2.11 -5.59
N PHE A 124 -2.91 -2.60 -4.63
CA PHE A 124 -2.34 -3.40 -3.53
C PHE A 124 -1.45 -4.57 -3.97
N PRO A 125 -1.71 -5.29 -5.08
CA PRO A 125 -0.80 -6.32 -5.57
C PRO A 125 0.65 -5.87 -5.74
N PHE A 126 0.86 -4.59 -6.09
CA PHE A 126 2.21 -4.02 -6.19
C PHE A 126 2.79 -3.69 -4.82
N HIS A 127 1.98 -3.19 -3.88
CA HIS A 127 2.40 -2.94 -2.50
C HIS A 127 2.86 -4.23 -1.82
N ALA A 128 2.20 -5.36 -2.04
CA ALA A 128 2.62 -6.66 -1.54
C ALA A 128 4.06 -7.03 -1.98
N TYR A 129 4.51 -6.51 -3.11
CA TYR A 129 5.86 -6.70 -3.63
C TYR A 129 6.82 -5.57 -3.27
N TRP A 130 6.40 -4.31 -3.37
CA TRP A 130 7.26 -3.14 -3.19
C TRP A 130 7.59 -2.82 -1.73
N ASP A 131 6.63 -3.00 -0.82
CA ASP A 131 6.77 -2.57 0.57
C ASP A 131 7.68 -3.53 1.34
N THR A 132 9.00 -3.31 1.24
CA THR A 132 10.04 -4.22 1.74
C THR A 132 10.02 -4.40 3.25
N SER A 133 9.41 -3.49 4.01
CA SER A 133 9.23 -3.61 5.46
C SER A 133 8.12 -4.60 5.86
N ALA A 134 7.16 -4.87 4.98
CA ALA A 134 6.06 -5.77 5.29
C ALA A 134 6.51 -7.24 5.30
N ASN A 135 5.96 -8.03 6.21
CA ASN A 135 6.15 -9.48 6.24
C ASN A 135 5.08 -10.16 5.39
N VAL A 136 5.49 -10.94 4.39
CA VAL A 136 4.59 -11.67 3.50
C VAL A 136 4.64 -13.16 3.80
N THR A 137 3.49 -13.75 4.13
CA THR A 137 3.35 -15.18 4.37
C THR A 137 2.32 -15.81 3.44
N VAL A 138 2.41 -17.12 3.23
CA VAL A 138 1.54 -17.86 2.31
C VAL A 138 0.96 -19.07 3.01
N LYS A 139 -0.34 -19.32 2.80
CA LYS A 139 -1.03 -20.54 3.22
C LYS A 139 -1.90 -21.05 2.08
N ASP A 140 -1.78 -22.32 1.76
CA ASP A 140 -2.63 -22.95 0.73
C ASP A 140 -4.00 -23.33 1.28
N LYS A 141 -4.99 -23.39 0.39
CA LYS A 141 -6.34 -23.92 0.65
C LYS A 141 -7.05 -23.31 1.88
N GLN A 142 -6.92 -22.01 2.04
CA GLN A 142 -7.67 -21.31 3.10
C GLN A 142 -9.11 -21.06 2.67
N LYS A 143 -10.05 -21.25 3.62
CA LYS A 143 -11.48 -21.00 3.40
C LYS A 143 -11.70 -19.54 3.02
N LEU A 144 -12.53 -19.30 2.03
CA LEU A 144 -12.92 -17.93 1.65
C LEU A 144 -13.75 -17.27 2.75
N PRO A 145 -13.50 -15.99 3.08
CA PRO A 145 -14.27 -15.24 4.08
C PRO A 145 -15.71 -14.96 3.63
N ILE A 146 -15.98 -14.86 2.34
CA ILE A 146 -17.31 -14.65 1.77
C ILE A 146 -17.71 -15.87 0.94
N GLY A 147 -18.86 -16.47 1.25
CA GLY A 147 -19.40 -17.61 0.52
C GLY A 147 -18.67 -18.92 0.81
N GLN A 148 -18.57 -19.76 -0.20
CA GLN A 148 -17.96 -21.09 -0.09
C GLN A 148 -16.72 -21.21 -0.98
N GLY A 149 -15.86 -22.19 -0.67
CA GLY A 149 -14.66 -22.48 -1.44
C GLY A 149 -13.37 -22.19 -0.67
N THR A 150 -12.25 -22.38 -1.37
CA THR A 150 -10.91 -22.15 -0.83
C THR A 150 -10.04 -21.46 -1.86
N ALA A 151 -9.09 -20.67 -1.39
CA ALA A 151 -8.06 -20.03 -2.19
C ALA A 151 -6.69 -20.08 -1.49
N LYS A 152 -5.65 -19.71 -2.18
CA LYS A 152 -4.35 -19.45 -1.57
C LYS A 152 -4.44 -18.12 -0.83
N LEU A 153 -4.04 -18.09 0.43
CA LEU A 153 -3.94 -16.86 1.22
C LEU A 153 -2.51 -16.33 1.14
N VAL A 154 -2.38 -15.10 0.70
CA VAL A 154 -1.16 -14.28 0.82
C VAL A 154 -1.45 -13.20 1.84
N SER A 155 -0.79 -13.28 3.00
CA SER A 155 -0.98 -12.32 4.09
C SER A 155 0.21 -11.36 4.14
N VAL A 156 -0.07 -10.06 4.08
CA VAL A 156 0.91 -8.97 4.12
C VAL A 156 0.72 -8.20 5.42
N LYS A 157 1.68 -8.32 6.34
CA LYS A 157 1.63 -7.68 7.66
C LYS A 157 2.68 -6.59 7.77
N TYR A 158 2.26 -5.38 8.05
CA TYR A 158 3.13 -4.24 8.30
C TYR A 158 3.60 -4.21 9.75
N PRO A 159 4.89 -3.95 10.01
CA PRO A 159 5.38 -3.77 11.38
C PRO A 159 4.89 -2.46 11.98
N MET A 160 4.86 -2.41 13.33
CA MET A 160 4.41 -1.22 14.06
C MET A 160 5.33 -0.01 13.86
N GLU A 161 6.65 -0.27 13.80
CA GLU A 161 7.69 0.76 13.86
C GLU A 161 7.96 1.42 12.50
N VAL A 162 7.71 0.68 11.41
CA VAL A 162 8.05 1.12 10.05
C VAL A 162 6.87 0.96 9.07
N GLY A 163 5.66 0.88 9.60
CA GLY A 163 4.43 0.68 8.81
C GLY A 163 3.96 1.92 8.03
N GLY A 164 4.62 3.06 8.17
CA GLY A 164 4.22 4.29 7.50
C GLY A 164 2.78 4.69 7.84
N TYR A 165 1.90 4.71 6.83
CA TYR A 165 0.47 5.02 7.01
C TYR A 165 -0.35 3.84 7.55
N THR A 166 0.23 2.63 7.61
CA THR A 166 -0.44 1.37 7.93
C THR A 166 0.25 0.61 9.09
N PRO A 167 0.64 1.26 10.19
CA PRO A 167 1.41 0.61 11.26
C PRO A 167 0.63 -0.53 11.90
N GLY A 168 1.19 -1.75 11.84
CA GLY A 168 0.60 -2.95 12.40
C GLY A 168 -0.55 -3.57 11.59
N ASP A 169 -0.95 -2.97 10.49
CA ASP A 169 -2.05 -3.47 9.66
C ASP A 169 -1.70 -4.80 8.99
N THR A 170 -2.71 -5.62 8.75
CA THR A 170 -2.59 -6.87 8.00
C THR A 170 -3.58 -6.87 6.85
N TRP A 171 -3.12 -7.33 5.69
CA TRP A 171 -3.90 -7.45 4.47
C TRP A 171 -3.87 -8.89 3.99
N ASP A 172 -4.99 -9.56 4.04
CA ASP A 172 -5.17 -10.94 3.63
C ASP A 172 -5.75 -11.01 2.22
N LEU A 173 -4.95 -11.49 1.27
CA LEU A 173 -5.30 -11.60 -0.14
C LEU A 173 -5.63 -13.06 -0.45
N TYR A 174 -6.86 -13.34 -0.82
CA TYR A 174 -7.29 -14.66 -1.26
C TYR A 174 -7.12 -14.76 -2.77
N VAL A 175 -6.12 -15.54 -3.20
CA VAL A 175 -5.67 -15.62 -4.60
C VAL A 175 -6.24 -16.87 -5.26
N GLY A 176 -6.96 -16.69 -6.35
CA GLY A 176 -7.53 -17.75 -7.18
C GLY A 176 -6.48 -18.53 -7.97
N LYS A 177 -6.92 -19.56 -8.65
CA LYS A 177 -6.04 -20.44 -9.46
C LYS A 177 -5.39 -19.72 -10.65
N ASP A 178 -6.01 -18.64 -11.11
CA ASP A 178 -5.53 -17.78 -12.20
C ASP A 178 -4.56 -16.69 -11.75
N GLY A 179 -4.16 -16.69 -10.48
CA GLY A 179 -3.26 -15.71 -9.90
C GLY A 179 -3.90 -14.37 -9.52
N ARG A 180 -5.22 -14.21 -9.75
CA ARG A 180 -5.94 -13.00 -9.37
C ARG A 180 -6.49 -13.10 -7.95
N ILE A 181 -6.54 -11.99 -7.24
CA ILE A 181 -7.20 -11.89 -5.94
C ILE A 181 -8.71 -12.04 -6.18
N VAL A 182 -9.38 -12.85 -5.40
CA VAL A 182 -10.84 -13.03 -5.48
C VAL A 182 -11.56 -12.41 -4.29
N GLN A 183 -10.88 -12.34 -3.14
CA GLN A 183 -11.37 -11.69 -1.93
C GLN A 183 -10.22 -11.09 -1.15
N PHE A 184 -10.55 -10.17 -0.28
CA PHE A 184 -9.59 -9.33 0.43
C PHE A 184 -10.10 -9.07 1.85
N VAL A 185 -9.23 -9.16 2.84
CA VAL A 185 -9.55 -8.77 4.20
C VAL A 185 -8.47 -7.83 4.72
N TYR A 186 -8.89 -6.64 5.08
CA TYR A 186 -8.07 -5.67 5.78
C TYR A 186 -8.33 -5.79 7.28
N HIS A 187 -7.27 -5.90 8.05
CA HIS A 187 -7.29 -5.89 9.50
C HIS A 187 -6.50 -4.67 9.99
N ARG A 188 -7.22 -3.72 10.58
CA ARG A 188 -6.58 -2.57 11.19
C ARG A 188 -5.78 -3.00 12.40
N GLY A 189 -4.49 -2.67 12.40
CA GLY A 189 -3.58 -2.87 13.52
C GLY A 189 -3.30 -1.60 14.30
N GLY A 190 -2.20 -1.65 15.06
CA GLY A 190 -1.71 -0.52 15.81
C GLY A 190 -2.55 -0.17 17.04
N PRO A 191 -2.37 1.06 17.59
CA PRO A 191 -3.05 1.50 18.82
C PRO A 191 -4.52 1.87 18.60
N LYS A 192 -4.98 1.96 17.34
CA LYS A 192 -6.38 2.27 17.01
C LYS A 192 -7.27 1.09 17.31
N LYS A 193 -8.57 1.37 17.57
CA LYS A 193 -9.57 0.31 17.74
C LYS A 193 -9.50 -0.66 16.55
N PRO A 194 -9.41 -1.98 16.80
CA PRO A 194 -9.44 -2.98 15.72
C PRO A 194 -10.67 -2.81 14.84
N SER A 195 -10.50 -3.02 13.56
CA SER A 195 -11.57 -2.97 12.56
C SER A 195 -11.20 -3.90 11.42
N ASN A 196 -12.20 -4.56 10.84
CA ASN A 196 -12.02 -5.45 9.71
C ASN A 196 -12.87 -4.98 8.53
N VAL A 197 -12.26 -4.97 7.34
CA VAL A 197 -12.99 -4.78 6.10
C VAL A 197 -12.81 -6.04 5.26
N THR A 198 -13.92 -6.71 4.95
CA THR A 198 -13.93 -7.93 4.14
C THR A 198 -14.70 -7.68 2.86
N THR A 199 -14.06 -7.86 1.71
CA THR A 199 -14.68 -7.60 0.41
C THR A 199 -14.37 -8.66 -0.64
N THR A 200 -15.21 -8.74 -1.66
CA THR A 200 -14.82 -9.31 -2.96
C THR A 200 -13.73 -8.47 -3.60
N TRP A 201 -13.00 -9.07 -4.53
CA TRP A 201 -12.06 -8.37 -5.40
C TRP A 201 -12.42 -8.76 -6.83
N ALA A 202 -13.18 -7.92 -7.51
CA ALA A 202 -13.89 -8.24 -8.74
C ALA A 202 -13.90 -7.09 -9.74
N GLY A 203 -14.66 -7.22 -10.84
CA GLY A 203 -14.77 -6.16 -11.84
C GLY A 203 -13.44 -5.88 -12.54
N TYR A 204 -12.70 -6.93 -12.89
CA TYR A 204 -11.38 -6.80 -13.49
C TYR A 204 -11.44 -6.12 -14.85
N LYS A 205 -10.60 -5.11 -15.04
CA LYS A 205 -10.43 -4.34 -16.26
C LYS A 205 -8.96 -4.16 -16.59
N LYS A 206 -8.63 -3.98 -17.88
CA LYS A 206 -7.29 -3.63 -18.34
C LYS A 206 -7.22 -2.17 -18.73
N GLY A 207 -6.32 -1.40 -18.06
CA GLY A 207 -5.90 -0.07 -18.46
C GLY A 207 -4.47 -0.11 -18.96
N GLY A 208 -4.27 -0.10 -20.28
CA GLY A 208 -2.95 -0.36 -20.85
C GLY A 208 -2.34 -1.68 -20.34
N PRO A 209 -1.14 -1.66 -19.73
CA PRO A 209 -0.51 -2.87 -19.19
C PRO A 209 -1.06 -3.29 -17.82
N LEU A 210 -1.85 -2.46 -17.14
CA LEU A 210 -2.34 -2.75 -15.79
C LEU A 210 -3.63 -3.57 -15.83
N LEU A 211 -3.68 -4.60 -14.98
CA LEU A 211 -4.92 -5.26 -14.59
C LEU A 211 -5.41 -4.64 -13.28
N VAL A 212 -6.63 -4.12 -13.27
CA VAL A 212 -7.22 -3.43 -12.11
C VAL A 212 -8.52 -4.10 -11.70
N SER A 213 -8.69 -4.35 -10.41
CA SER A 213 -10.00 -4.71 -9.85
C SER A 213 -10.77 -3.43 -9.54
N THR A 214 -12.02 -3.35 -9.99
CA THR A 214 -12.82 -2.13 -9.89
C THR A 214 -14.08 -2.25 -9.03
N ASP A 215 -14.38 -3.43 -8.49
CA ASP A 215 -15.60 -3.67 -7.69
C ASP A 215 -15.28 -4.49 -6.43
N HIS A 216 -15.53 -3.90 -5.26
CA HIS A 216 -15.23 -4.47 -3.95
C HIS A 216 -16.45 -4.38 -3.05
N ARG A 217 -17.25 -5.45 -2.98
CA ARG A 217 -18.47 -5.53 -2.17
C ARG A 217 -18.25 -6.39 -0.95
N GLY A 218 -18.76 -5.94 0.19
CA GLY A 218 -18.62 -6.70 1.42
C GLY A 218 -19.07 -5.95 2.66
N THR A 219 -18.28 -6.02 3.72
CA THR A 219 -18.62 -5.41 5.00
C THR A 219 -17.42 -4.73 5.66
N ALA A 220 -17.71 -3.64 6.38
CA ALA A 220 -16.80 -3.03 7.35
C ALA A 220 -17.38 -3.24 8.75
N ASP A 221 -16.69 -4.03 9.59
CA ASP A 221 -17.17 -4.42 10.92
C ASP A 221 -18.61 -4.98 10.90
N GLY A 222 -18.91 -5.81 9.90
CA GLY A 222 -20.22 -6.43 9.70
C GLY A 222 -21.28 -5.53 9.03
N LYS A 223 -20.99 -4.25 8.79
CA LYS A 223 -21.91 -3.32 8.11
C LYS A 223 -21.66 -3.35 6.59
N PRO A 224 -22.71 -3.37 5.76
CA PRO A 224 -22.56 -3.36 4.30
C PRO A 224 -21.67 -2.24 3.82
N LEU A 225 -20.78 -2.59 2.87
CA LEU A 225 -19.80 -1.69 2.27
C LEU A 225 -19.70 -1.98 0.77
N HIS A 226 -19.59 -0.93 -0.03
CA HIS A 226 -19.19 -1.00 -1.41
C HIS A 226 -18.08 0.01 -1.69
N ILE A 227 -16.90 -0.47 -2.09
CA ILE A 227 -15.83 0.34 -2.67
C ILE A 227 -15.76 0.01 -4.15
N PHE A 228 -15.70 1.03 -5.00
CA PHE A 228 -15.54 0.80 -6.44
C PHE A 228 -14.70 1.89 -7.08
N LEU A 229 -14.01 1.52 -8.16
CA LEU A 229 -13.18 2.42 -8.94
C LEU A 229 -13.88 2.71 -10.28
N SER A 230 -14.07 3.97 -10.59
CA SER A 230 -14.55 4.43 -11.89
C SER A 230 -13.49 5.29 -12.59
N ASP A 231 -13.70 5.59 -13.86
CA ASP A 231 -12.85 6.48 -14.67
C ASP A 231 -11.37 6.10 -14.64
N VAL A 232 -11.10 4.79 -14.55
CA VAL A 232 -9.73 4.28 -14.52
C VAL A 232 -9.12 4.44 -15.90
N ALA A 233 -8.01 5.17 -15.98
CA ALA A 233 -7.25 5.36 -17.20
C ALA A 233 -5.74 5.38 -16.91
N VAL A 234 -4.96 4.96 -17.91
CA VAL A 234 -3.50 4.89 -17.84
C VAL A 234 -2.90 5.68 -19.00
N LYS A 235 -1.86 6.45 -18.72
CA LYS A 235 -1.04 7.13 -19.72
C LYS A 235 0.35 6.52 -19.73
N LEU A 236 0.86 6.19 -20.90
CA LEU A 236 2.21 5.65 -21.06
C LEU A 236 3.22 6.75 -21.36
N THR A 237 4.44 6.54 -20.95
CA THR A 237 5.57 7.44 -21.24
C THR A 237 5.71 7.68 -22.74
N GLY A 238 5.76 8.95 -23.13
CA GLY A 238 5.87 9.35 -24.53
C GLY A 238 4.55 9.29 -25.31
N SER A 239 3.42 9.06 -24.65
CA SER A 239 2.09 9.11 -25.27
C SER A 239 1.28 10.28 -24.71
N ASP A 240 0.58 11.00 -25.57
CA ASP A 240 -0.38 12.03 -25.16
C ASP A 240 -1.78 11.47 -24.91
N THR A 241 -2.00 10.17 -25.17
CA THR A 241 -3.31 9.54 -25.10
C THR A 241 -3.50 8.79 -23.78
N TRP A 242 -4.63 9.00 -23.15
CA TRP A 242 -5.14 8.19 -22.04
C TRP A 242 -5.83 6.94 -22.58
N MET A 243 -5.53 5.79 -21.97
CA MET A 243 -6.17 4.50 -22.26
C MET A 243 -7.12 4.18 -21.12
N ASP A 244 -8.41 4.27 -21.38
CA ASP A 244 -9.45 3.90 -20.42
C ASP A 244 -9.43 2.38 -20.16
N ALA A 245 -9.65 1.98 -18.91
CA ALA A 245 -9.70 0.58 -18.55
C ALA A 245 -11.04 -0.06 -18.98
N GLN A 246 -10.93 -1.20 -19.68
CA GLN A 246 -12.05 -1.97 -20.26
C GLN A 246 -12.07 -3.39 -19.74
#